data_22238e1d5dd8ab0809da5f30cd850f7e
#
_entry.id   22238e1d5dd8ab0809da5f30cd850f7e
#
_cell.length_a   1.000
_cell.length_b   1.000
_cell.length_c   1.000
_cell.angle_alpha   90.00
_cell.angle_beta   90.00
_cell.angle_gamma   90.00
#
_symmetry.space_group_name_H-M   'P 1'
#
loop_
_entity.id
_entity.type
_entity.pdbx_description
1 polymer ?
#
loop_
_entity_poly.entity_id
_entity_poly.type
_entity_poly.pdbx_seq_one_letter_code
_entity_poly.pdbx_strand_id
1 'polypeptide(L)'
;MDFVNAQLTELLTNYGPVRAIWFDGVWDRDDRPREEQPGIWNLEEQYKLIHSLQSGCLIGNNHHLLPFEGEDIQIFERDIPGFNEYGLSGQEISPLPLETCQTMNRSWGYRIKDTDYKSVDFLIEYLVRTAAKGANLLLNVGPRPDGSIPEQAAERLLAMGEWLARYGESIYGTQAGPIQDEEWGVSTSRDNFIYVHVLNREAEKVSFSLEGRKLKSASLLNSGETLSFEGRKGAYSLSVPAIQEGEGPDRIIKLTFNK
;
A
#
# COMPACT_ATOMS: atom_id res chain seq x y z
N MET A 1 -30.31 -11.85 2.10
CA MET A 1 -29.22 -12.37 2.95
C MET A 1 -28.96 -13.86 2.70
N ASP A 2 -29.98 -14.70 2.64
CA ASP A 2 -29.82 -16.14 2.40
C ASP A 2 -29.01 -16.49 1.13
N PHE A 3 -29.17 -15.68 0.07
CA PHE A 3 -28.42 -15.87 -1.16
C PHE A 3 -26.90 -15.65 -0.97
N VAL A 4 -26.50 -14.57 -0.30
CA VAL A 4 -25.08 -14.28 -0.06
C VAL A 4 -24.46 -15.34 0.87
N ASN A 5 -25.19 -15.72 1.93
CA ASN A 5 -24.73 -16.77 2.84
C ASN A 5 -24.58 -18.13 2.15
N ALA A 6 -25.49 -18.45 1.22
CA ALA A 6 -25.39 -19.66 0.40
C ALA A 6 -24.13 -19.62 -0.51
N GLN A 7 -23.87 -18.49 -1.16
CA GLN A 7 -22.67 -18.32 -1.98
C GLN A 7 -21.38 -18.39 -1.17
N LEU A 8 -21.32 -17.73 -0.01
CA LEU A 8 -20.18 -17.81 0.91
C LEU A 8 -19.93 -19.25 1.36
N THR A 9 -21.01 -19.98 1.70
CA THR A 9 -20.94 -21.40 2.08
C THR A 9 -20.39 -22.23 0.94
N GLU A 10 -20.89 -22.05 -0.27
CA GLU A 10 -20.40 -22.76 -1.47
C GLU A 10 -18.92 -22.48 -1.73
N LEU A 11 -18.51 -21.21 -1.74
CA LEU A 11 -17.13 -20.80 -1.98
C LEU A 11 -16.16 -21.40 -0.94
N LEU A 12 -16.56 -21.37 0.33
CA LEU A 12 -15.68 -21.77 1.44
C LEU A 12 -15.70 -23.28 1.70
N THR A 13 -16.58 -24.06 1.07
CA THR A 13 -16.66 -25.52 1.27
C THR A 13 -16.24 -26.31 0.04
N ASN A 14 -16.43 -25.80 -1.19
CA ASN A 14 -16.31 -26.61 -2.40
C ASN A 14 -15.01 -26.37 -3.19
N TYR A 15 -14.27 -25.26 -2.94
CA TYR A 15 -13.15 -24.86 -3.80
C TYR A 15 -11.80 -24.85 -3.09
N GLY A 16 -11.72 -25.45 -1.89
CA GLY A 16 -10.50 -25.51 -1.10
C GLY A 16 -10.24 -24.24 -0.28
N PRO A 17 -9.01 -24.02 0.21
CA PRO A 17 -8.69 -22.90 1.09
C PRO A 17 -8.81 -21.56 0.38
N VAL A 18 -9.66 -20.67 0.90
CA VAL A 18 -9.79 -19.27 0.48
C VAL A 18 -8.98 -18.41 1.44
N ARG A 19 -8.11 -17.56 0.92
CA ARG A 19 -7.22 -16.72 1.75
C ARG A 19 -7.90 -15.49 2.30
N ALA A 20 -8.77 -14.88 1.51
CA ALA A 20 -9.52 -13.71 1.93
C ALA A 20 -10.83 -13.57 1.18
N ILE A 21 -11.81 -12.94 1.82
CA ILE A 21 -13.02 -12.39 1.18
C ILE A 21 -12.93 -10.88 1.28
N TRP A 22 -13.05 -10.22 0.12
CA TRP A 22 -13.03 -8.77 0.00
C TRP A 22 -14.45 -8.29 -0.31
N PHE A 23 -15.06 -7.57 0.64
CA PHE A 23 -16.41 -7.01 0.52
C PHE A 23 -16.36 -5.61 -0.10
N ASP A 24 -17.40 -5.28 -0.86
CA ASP A 24 -17.57 -4.01 -1.53
C ASP A 24 -19.06 -3.65 -1.67
N GLY A 25 -19.40 -2.40 -2.00
CA GLY A 25 -20.77 -2.02 -2.35
C GLY A 25 -21.68 -1.71 -1.17
N VAL A 26 -21.15 -1.49 0.03
CA VAL A 26 -21.95 -1.12 1.22
C VAL A 26 -22.79 0.15 0.97
N TRP A 27 -22.33 1.05 0.14
CA TRP A 27 -22.99 2.31 -0.23
C TRP A 27 -24.24 2.18 -1.10
N ASP A 28 -24.58 1.02 -1.60
CA ASP A 28 -25.80 0.80 -2.40
C ASP A 28 -27.11 1.06 -1.62
N ARG A 29 -26.99 1.40 -0.35
CA ARG A 29 -28.09 1.80 0.54
C ARG A 29 -27.94 3.24 1.02
N ASP A 30 -27.69 4.16 0.08
CA ASP A 30 -27.47 5.60 0.37
C ASP A 30 -28.66 6.29 1.08
N ASP A 31 -29.82 5.64 1.16
CA ASP A 31 -30.97 6.07 1.95
C ASP A 31 -30.81 5.89 3.47
N ARG A 32 -29.71 5.29 3.92
CA ARG A 32 -29.42 4.99 5.32
C ARG A 32 -28.05 5.52 5.75
N PRO A 33 -27.91 5.93 7.02
CA PRO A 33 -26.62 6.26 7.60
C PRO A 33 -25.60 5.13 7.43
N ARG A 34 -24.34 5.48 7.15
CA ARG A 34 -23.29 4.47 6.95
C ARG A 34 -23.06 3.58 8.16
N GLU A 35 -23.25 4.11 9.35
CA GLU A 35 -23.13 3.40 10.63
C GLU A 35 -24.20 2.31 10.80
N GLU A 36 -25.34 2.41 10.10
CA GLU A 36 -26.40 1.40 10.11
C GLU A 36 -26.18 0.29 9.07
N GLN A 37 -25.28 0.49 8.10
CA GLN A 37 -25.04 -0.46 7.00
C GLN A 37 -24.66 -1.87 7.46
N PRO A 38 -23.83 -2.07 8.51
CA PRO A 38 -23.50 -3.42 8.98
C PRO A 38 -24.74 -4.26 9.30
N GLY A 39 -25.73 -3.67 9.97
CA GLY A 39 -26.99 -4.35 10.31
C GLY A 39 -27.87 -4.61 9.07
N ILE A 40 -27.92 -3.67 8.13
CA ILE A 40 -28.71 -3.79 6.89
C ILE A 40 -28.19 -4.94 6.03
N TRP A 41 -26.86 -5.05 5.90
CA TRP A 41 -26.19 -6.10 5.13
C TRP A 41 -25.96 -7.39 5.93
N ASN A 42 -26.32 -7.41 7.23
CA ASN A 42 -26.09 -8.54 8.14
C ASN A 42 -24.64 -9.02 8.15
N LEU A 43 -23.70 -8.06 8.17
CA LEU A 43 -22.27 -8.33 8.02
C LEU A 43 -21.73 -9.19 9.16
N GLU A 44 -22.19 -8.97 10.38
CA GLU A 44 -21.77 -9.74 11.56
C GLU A 44 -22.01 -11.24 11.37
N GLU A 45 -23.18 -11.62 10.85
CA GLU A 45 -23.51 -13.03 10.59
C GLU A 45 -22.64 -13.60 9.46
N GLN A 46 -22.41 -12.82 8.39
CA GLN A 46 -21.55 -13.22 7.27
C GLN A 46 -20.10 -13.42 7.71
N TYR A 47 -19.55 -12.53 8.52
CA TYR A 47 -18.19 -12.64 9.05
C TYR A 47 -18.03 -13.85 9.97
N LYS A 48 -19.00 -14.10 10.85
CA LYS A 48 -19.05 -15.31 11.69
C LYS A 48 -19.15 -16.58 10.84
N LEU A 49 -19.96 -16.57 9.78
CA LEU A 49 -20.07 -17.71 8.85
C LEU A 49 -18.73 -18.00 8.18
N ILE A 50 -18.05 -16.99 7.64
CA ILE A 50 -16.76 -17.14 6.99
C ILE A 50 -15.74 -17.76 7.96
N HIS A 51 -15.55 -17.18 9.13
CA HIS A 51 -14.59 -17.68 10.10
C HIS A 51 -14.98 -19.06 10.68
N SER A 52 -16.27 -19.40 10.74
CA SER A 52 -16.72 -20.73 11.15
C SER A 52 -16.39 -21.81 10.13
N LEU A 53 -16.43 -21.48 8.83
CA LEU A 53 -16.14 -22.41 7.74
C LEU A 53 -14.62 -22.50 7.46
N GLN A 54 -13.93 -21.38 7.51
CA GLN A 54 -12.48 -21.27 7.33
C GLN A 54 -11.90 -20.21 8.25
N SER A 55 -11.43 -20.59 9.43
CA SER A 55 -10.89 -19.68 10.45
C SER A 55 -9.66 -18.89 10.04
N GLY A 56 -8.97 -19.31 8.99
CA GLY A 56 -7.81 -18.61 8.41
C GLY A 56 -8.15 -17.75 7.18
N CYS A 57 -9.42 -17.64 6.81
CA CYS A 57 -9.88 -16.75 5.75
C CYS A 57 -9.98 -15.32 6.28
N LEU A 58 -9.19 -14.39 5.76
CA LEU A 58 -9.21 -12.99 6.16
C LEU A 58 -10.42 -12.27 5.58
N ILE A 59 -10.92 -11.29 6.31
CA ILE A 59 -12.05 -10.44 5.89
C ILE A 59 -11.60 -9.00 5.79
N GLY A 60 -11.78 -8.40 4.61
CA GLY A 60 -11.66 -6.96 4.37
C GLY A 60 -12.94 -6.42 3.75
N ASN A 61 -13.30 -5.18 4.08
CA ASN A 61 -14.48 -4.53 3.53
C ASN A 61 -14.21 -3.07 3.18
N ASN A 62 -14.48 -2.72 1.93
CA ASN A 62 -14.26 -1.36 1.40
C ASN A 62 -15.47 -0.45 1.70
N HIS A 63 -15.77 -0.23 2.96
CA HIS A 63 -16.91 0.61 3.38
C HIS A 63 -16.53 2.05 3.77
N HIS A 64 -15.25 2.40 3.71
CA HIS A 64 -14.74 3.74 4.03
C HIS A 64 -14.98 4.21 5.48
N LEU A 65 -15.09 3.28 6.41
CA LEU A 65 -15.25 3.52 7.85
C LEU A 65 -14.14 2.81 8.64
N LEU A 66 -14.14 2.98 9.96
CA LEU A 66 -13.36 2.12 10.83
C LEU A 66 -13.84 0.66 10.72
N PRO A 67 -12.93 -0.32 10.82
CA PRO A 67 -13.28 -1.72 10.71
C PRO A 67 -14.37 -2.13 11.70
N PHE A 68 -15.30 -2.95 11.23
CA PHE A 68 -16.31 -3.56 12.06
C PHE A 68 -15.76 -4.82 12.76
N GLU A 69 -16.42 -5.26 13.81
CA GLU A 69 -16.05 -6.49 14.49
C GLU A 69 -16.07 -7.69 13.54
N GLY A 70 -14.96 -8.41 13.47
CA GLY A 70 -14.76 -9.56 12.58
C GLY A 70 -14.02 -9.25 11.30
N GLU A 71 -13.65 -8.01 11.04
CA GLU A 71 -12.72 -7.66 9.95
C GLU A 71 -11.27 -7.85 10.37
N ASP A 72 -10.45 -8.33 9.46
CA ASP A 72 -9.03 -8.63 9.66
C ASP A 72 -8.12 -7.63 8.95
N ILE A 73 -8.64 -6.88 7.99
CA ILE A 73 -7.91 -5.93 7.14
C ILE A 73 -8.72 -4.64 7.02
N GLN A 74 -8.08 -3.49 7.25
CA GLN A 74 -8.68 -2.19 6.94
C GLN A 74 -8.32 -1.78 5.52
N ILE A 75 -9.34 -1.39 4.73
CA ILE A 75 -9.19 -1.03 3.33
C ILE A 75 -9.32 0.48 3.15
N PHE A 76 -8.47 1.03 2.28
CA PHE A 76 -8.49 2.39 1.78
C PHE A 76 -8.65 2.35 0.25
N GLU A 77 -9.43 3.26 -0.33
CA GLU A 77 -9.62 3.31 -1.77
C GLU A 77 -8.99 4.57 -2.36
N ARG A 78 -8.07 4.37 -3.32
CA ARG A 78 -7.36 5.42 -4.06
C ARG A 78 -6.47 6.33 -3.22
N ASP A 79 -6.71 6.42 -1.94
CA ASP A 79 -5.92 7.19 -1.00
C ASP A 79 -4.92 6.31 -0.25
N ILE A 80 -3.78 6.86 0.06
CA ILE A 80 -2.81 6.25 0.98
C ILE A 80 -3.33 6.43 2.40
N PRO A 81 -3.21 5.43 3.31
CA PRO A 81 -3.66 5.56 4.69
C PRO A 81 -3.19 6.85 5.37
N GLY A 82 -4.14 7.62 5.91
CA GLY A 82 -3.89 8.93 6.51
C GLY A 82 -4.02 10.13 5.56
N PHE A 83 -4.28 9.88 4.27
CA PHE A 83 -4.62 10.91 3.28
C PHE A 83 -6.07 10.74 2.82
N ASN A 84 -6.67 11.81 2.31
CA ASN A 84 -8.04 11.82 1.79
C ASN A 84 -8.16 12.76 0.58
N GLU A 85 -7.30 12.58 -0.40
CA GLU A 85 -7.26 13.41 -1.61
C GLU A 85 -8.44 13.13 -2.53
N TYR A 86 -8.88 11.87 -2.59
CA TYR A 86 -10.05 11.44 -3.38
C TYR A 86 -11.37 11.53 -2.61
N GLY A 87 -11.33 11.87 -1.32
CA GLY A 87 -12.52 12.05 -0.50
C GLY A 87 -13.19 10.75 -0.03
N LEU A 88 -12.54 9.60 -0.20
CA LEU A 88 -13.05 8.28 0.13
C LEU A 88 -12.43 7.68 1.41
N SER A 89 -11.36 8.28 1.92
CA SER A 89 -10.50 7.67 2.96
C SER A 89 -10.30 8.58 4.16
N GLY A 90 -11.37 9.23 4.62
CA GLY A 90 -11.36 10.11 5.79
C GLY A 90 -11.40 9.38 7.15
N GLN A 91 -11.46 8.04 7.15
CA GLN A 91 -11.46 7.24 8.37
C GLN A 91 -10.09 7.23 9.05
N GLU A 92 -10.09 7.08 10.37
CA GLU A 92 -8.86 6.88 11.14
C GLU A 92 -8.18 5.55 10.80
N ILE A 93 -6.87 5.47 11.02
CA ILE A 93 -6.08 4.24 10.83
C ILE A 93 -6.26 3.36 12.07
N SER A 94 -6.73 2.13 11.85
CA SER A 94 -6.87 1.11 12.89
C SER A 94 -5.55 0.34 13.10
N PRO A 95 -5.44 -0.47 14.16
CA PRO A 95 -4.28 -1.33 14.37
C PRO A 95 -4.27 -2.60 13.49
N LEU A 96 -5.29 -2.81 12.64
CA LEU A 96 -5.32 -3.95 11.72
C LEU A 96 -4.30 -3.79 10.59
N PRO A 97 -3.92 -4.89 9.91
CA PRO A 97 -3.24 -4.81 8.63
C PRO A 97 -3.97 -3.90 7.66
N LEU A 98 -3.22 -3.09 6.91
CA LEU A 98 -3.75 -2.08 6.00
C LEU A 98 -3.59 -2.53 4.55
N GLU A 99 -4.60 -2.23 3.74
CA GLU A 99 -4.53 -2.34 2.29
C GLU A 99 -5.06 -1.05 1.65
N THR A 100 -4.44 -0.60 0.57
CA THR A 100 -5.02 0.40 -0.30
C THR A 100 -5.17 -0.14 -1.70
N CYS A 101 -6.33 0.08 -2.33
CA CYS A 101 -6.55 -0.27 -3.71
C CYS A 101 -6.46 0.95 -4.62
N GLN A 102 -5.80 0.78 -5.77
CA GLN A 102 -5.65 1.81 -6.79
C GLN A 102 -5.79 1.19 -8.18
N THR A 103 -6.28 1.94 -9.16
CA THR A 103 -6.33 1.50 -10.55
C THR A 103 -5.27 2.21 -11.40
N MET A 104 -4.77 1.53 -12.43
CA MET A 104 -3.74 2.07 -13.33
C MET A 104 -4.21 3.26 -14.17
N ASN A 105 -5.49 3.32 -14.47
CA ASN A 105 -6.12 4.39 -15.23
C ASN A 105 -7.27 5.03 -14.42
N ARG A 106 -8.29 5.60 -15.03
CA ARG A 106 -9.41 6.21 -14.32
C ARG A 106 -10.45 5.18 -13.88
N SER A 107 -10.65 4.13 -14.67
CA SER A 107 -11.71 3.16 -14.51
C SER A 107 -11.21 1.86 -13.87
N TRP A 108 -11.99 1.27 -12.98
CA TRP A 108 -11.69 -0.05 -12.43
C TRP A 108 -11.79 -1.16 -13.47
N GLY A 109 -12.85 -1.15 -14.27
CA GLY A 109 -13.03 -2.07 -15.39
C GLY A 109 -12.46 -1.53 -16.71
N TYR A 110 -12.34 -2.40 -17.71
CA TYR A 110 -11.92 -2.02 -19.06
C TYR A 110 -12.89 -1.04 -19.70
N ARG A 111 -12.35 0.06 -20.22
CA ARG A 111 -13.06 1.03 -21.06
C ARG A 111 -12.18 1.40 -22.24
N ILE A 112 -12.68 1.18 -23.45
CA ILE A 112 -11.95 1.44 -24.69
C ILE A 112 -11.51 2.90 -24.85
N LYS A 113 -12.23 3.85 -24.25
CA LYS A 113 -11.93 5.30 -24.31
C LYS A 113 -11.06 5.77 -23.14
N ASP A 114 -10.76 4.94 -22.15
CA ASP A 114 -9.93 5.29 -21.02
C ASP A 114 -8.47 4.97 -21.31
N THR A 115 -7.77 5.97 -21.85
CA THR A 115 -6.36 5.90 -22.23
C THR A 115 -5.46 6.68 -21.27
N ASP A 116 -6.02 7.22 -20.18
CA ASP A 116 -5.30 8.04 -19.21
C ASP A 116 -4.65 7.16 -18.12
N TYR A 117 -3.57 6.52 -18.51
CA TYR A 117 -2.79 5.68 -17.60
C TYR A 117 -1.82 6.50 -16.76
N LYS A 118 -1.75 6.21 -15.47
CA LYS A 118 -0.76 6.76 -14.56
C LYS A 118 0.65 6.44 -15.05
N SER A 119 1.61 7.33 -14.82
CA SER A 119 3.00 7.10 -15.19
C SER A 119 3.63 6.00 -14.32
N VAL A 120 4.70 5.39 -14.80
CA VAL A 120 5.49 4.41 -14.02
C VAL A 120 6.02 5.05 -12.75
N ASP A 121 6.52 6.28 -12.83
CA ASP A 121 7.04 7.02 -11.68
C ASP A 121 5.96 7.23 -10.61
N PHE A 122 4.75 7.64 -11.02
CA PHE A 122 3.63 7.77 -10.10
C PHE A 122 3.29 6.44 -9.39
N LEU A 123 3.25 5.34 -10.16
CA LEU A 123 2.90 4.03 -9.61
C LEU A 123 3.96 3.50 -8.63
N ILE A 124 5.24 3.74 -8.92
CA ILE A 124 6.34 3.40 -8.01
C ILE A 124 6.28 4.27 -6.75
N GLU A 125 6.11 5.59 -6.90
CA GLU A 125 5.97 6.49 -5.76
C GLU A 125 4.77 6.11 -4.89
N TYR A 126 3.65 5.78 -5.51
CA TYR A 126 2.44 5.34 -4.81
C TYR A 126 2.70 4.03 -4.02
N LEU A 127 3.38 3.05 -4.62
CA LEU A 127 3.80 1.82 -3.94
C LEU A 127 4.69 2.11 -2.72
N VAL A 128 5.70 2.96 -2.90
CA VAL A 128 6.64 3.35 -1.84
C VAL A 128 5.92 4.02 -0.68
N ARG A 129 5.06 5.00 -0.96
CA ARG A 129 4.28 5.68 0.08
C ARG A 129 3.30 4.75 0.79
N THR A 130 2.68 3.83 0.05
CA THR A 130 1.82 2.78 0.62
C THR A 130 2.60 1.89 1.58
N ALA A 131 3.75 1.37 1.16
CA ALA A 131 4.61 0.54 1.99
C ALA A 131 5.14 1.29 3.23
N ALA A 132 5.45 2.60 3.08
CA ALA A 132 5.87 3.46 4.18
C ALA A 132 4.79 3.63 5.27
N LYS A 133 3.52 3.50 4.92
CA LYS A 133 2.40 3.45 5.89
C LYS A 133 2.15 2.04 6.46
N GLY A 134 2.94 1.05 6.06
CA GLY A 134 2.75 -0.34 6.46
C GLY A 134 1.55 -1.01 5.80
N ALA A 135 1.09 -0.47 4.68
CA ALA A 135 -0.03 -1.00 3.91
C ALA A 135 0.42 -1.83 2.70
N ASN A 136 -0.41 -2.77 2.29
CA ASN A 136 -0.28 -3.47 1.02
C ASN A 136 -0.95 -2.66 -0.10
N LEU A 137 -0.38 -2.72 -1.30
CA LEU A 137 -0.98 -2.15 -2.50
C LEU A 137 -1.69 -3.23 -3.32
N LEU A 138 -3.00 -3.06 -3.52
CA LEU A 138 -3.80 -3.77 -4.51
C LEU A 138 -3.90 -2.90 -5.77
N LEU A 139 -3.04 -3.17 -6.77
CA LEU A 139 -3.03 -2.42 -8.02
C LEU A 139 -3.91 -3.10 -9.06
N ASN A 140 -5.03 -2.47 -9.40
CA ASN A 140 -6.01 -2.98 -10.33
C ASN A 140 -5.65 -2.69 -11.79
N VAL A 141 -5.95 -3.67 -12.65
CA VAL A 141 -5.98 -3.55 -14.11
C VAL A 141 -7.35 -4.00 -14.62
N GLY A 142 -7.87 -3.33 -15.66
CA GLY A 142 -9.12 -3.73 -16.35
C GLY A 142 -8.80 -4.63 -17.56
N PRO A 143 -8.98 -5.97 -17.49
CA PRO A 143 -8.76 -6.86 -18.63
C PRO A 143 -9.71 -6.55 -19.77
N ARG A 144 -9.25 -6.77 -21.02
CA ARG A 144 -10.13 -6.71 -22.20
C ARG A 144 -11.18 -7.82 -22.18
N PRO A 145 -12.24 -7.74 -22.99
CA PRO A 145 -13.27 -8.78 -23.04
C PRO A 145 -12.75 -10.18 -23.40
N ASP A 146 -11.62 -10.29 -24.08
CA ASP A 146 -10.94 -11.54 -24.40
C ASP A 146 -10.05 -12.07 -23.27
N GLY A 147 -10.00 -11.37 -22.13
CA GLY A 147 -9.15 -11.71 -20.97
C GLY A 147 -7.72 -11.20 -21.05
N SER A 148 -7.30 -10.56 -22.15
CA SER A 148 -5.95 -10.02 -22.27
C SER A 148 -5.79 -8.73 -21.46
N ILE A 149 -4.58 -8.51 -20.95
CA ILE A 149 -4.20 -7.25 -20.28
C ILE A 149 -3.88 -6.20 -21.35
N PRO A 150 -4.42 -4.96 -21.25
CA PRO A 150 -4.02 -3.85 -22.12
C PRO A 150 -2.50 -3.65 -22.12
N GLU A 151 -1.93 -3.41 -23.30
CA GLU A 151 -0.47 -3.26 -23.46
C GLU A 151 0.08 -2.16 -22.55
N GLN A 152 -0.60 -1.02 -22.46
CA GLN A 152 -0.21 0.09 -21.60
C GLN A 152 -0.15 -0.29 -20.11
N ALA A 153 -1.02 -1.20 -19.66
CA ALA A 153 -0.98 -1.72 -18.29
C ALA A 153 0.17 -2.72 -18.11
N ALA A 154 0.36 -3.61 -19.09
CA ALA A 154 1.45 -4.60 -19.07
C ALA A 154 2.83 -3.94 -19.04
N GLU A 155 3.07 -2.92 -19.86
CA GLU A 155 4.32 -2.13 -19.88
C GLU A 155 4.63 -1.52 -18.50
N ARG A 156 3.64 -0.97 -17.83
CA ARG A 156 3.80 -0.37 -16.50
C ARG A 156 4.10 -1.41 -15.42
N LEU A 157 3.41 -2.55 -15.46
CA LEU A 157 3.68 -3.66 -14.53
C LEU A 157 5.10 -4.21 -14.72
N LEU A 158 5.55 -4.35 -15.97
CA LEU A 158 6.92 -4.80 -16.26
C LEU A 158 7.95 -3.79 -15.74
N ALA A 159 7.74 -2.50 -15.98
CA ALA A 159 8.64 -1.45 -15.49
C ALA A 159 8.68 -1.40 -13.94
N MET A 160 7.53 -1.53 -13.26
CA MET A 160 7.49 -1.66 -11.80
C MET A 160 8.21 -2.94 -11.34
N GLY A 161 8.06 -4.04 -12.09
CA GLY A 161 8.76 -5.30 -11.82
C GLY A 161 10.29 -5.17 -11.94
N GLU A 162 10.78 -4.45 -12.94
CA GLU A 162 12.21 -4.15 -13.10
C GLU A 162 12.75 -3.28 -11.95
N TRP A 163 11.98 -2.28 -11.53
CA TRP A 163 12.32 -1.46 -10.36
C TRP A 163 12.37 -2.32 -9.08
N LEU A 164 11.36 -3.15 -8.85
CA LEU A 164 11.30 -4.05 -7.70
C LEU A 164 12.41 -5.12 -7.72
N ALA A 165 12.85 -5.57 -8.87
CA ALA A 165 13.99 -6.48 -8.97
C ALA A 165 15.30 -5.86 -8.46
N ARG A 166 15.43 -4.52 -8.54
CA ARG A 166 16.60 -3.78 -8.04
C ARG A 166 16.45 -3.34 -6.59
N TYR A 167 15.25 -2.89 -6.22
CA TYR A 167 14.99 -2.15 -4.99
C TYR A 167 14.01 -2.83 -4.03
N GLY A 168 13.48 -3.99 -4.39
CA GLY A 168 12.45 -4.70 -3.62
C GLY A 168 12.84 -5.04 -2.19
N GLU A 169 14.15 -5.03 -1.86
CA GLU A 169 14.62 -5.14 -0.47
C GLU A 169 14.02 -4.07 0.44
N SER A 170 13.76 -2.87 -0.09
CA SER A 170 13.20 -1.75 0.65
C SER A 170 11.67 -1.78 0.75
N ILE A 171 11.02 -2.74 0.07
CA ILE A 171 9.55 -2.88 0.01
C ILE A 171 9.10 -4.22 0.62
N TYR A 172 9.67 -5.34 0.14
CA TYR A 172 9.21 -6.67 0.55
C TYR A 172 9.58 -7.01 1.99
N GLY A 173 8.59 -7.41 2.78
CA GLY A 173 8.76 -7.79 4.18
C GLY A 173 9.14 -6.62 5.08
N THR A 174 8.90 -5.39 4.64
CA THR A 174 9.08 -4.18 5.45
C THR A 174 7.82 -3.84 6.23
N GLN A 175 7.98 -2.95 7.19
CA GLN A 175 6.93 -2.28 7.93
C GLN A 175 7.07 -0.76 7.72
N ALA A 176 6.09 0.00 8.20
CA ALA A 176 6.21 1.45 8.27
C ALA A 176 7.53 1.85 8.91
N GLY A 177 8.25 2.76 8.27
CA GLY A 177 9.47 3.32 8.84
C GLY A 177 9.17 4.47 9.80
N PRO A 178 10.14 4.89 10.61
CA PRO A 178 9.95 5.95 11.59
C PRO A 178 9.97 7.37 11.00
N ILE A 179 10.37 7.54 9.74
CA ILE A 179 10.42 8.83 9.05
C ILE A 179 9.25 8.88 8.07
N GLN A 180 8.28 9.73 8.35
CA GLN A 180 7.01 9.80 7.64
C GLN A 180 6.72 11.22 7.18
N ASP A 181 6.15 11.33 5.96
CA ASP A 181 5.56 12.56 5.41
C ASP A 181 6.50 13.78 5.41
N GLU A 182 7.80 13.55 5.19
CA GLU A 182 8.76 14.63 4.99
C GLU A 182 8.60 15.21 3.57
N GLU A 183 8.94 16.49 3.39
CA GLU A 183 8.88 17.16 2.08
C GLU A 183 9.74 16.46 1.01
N TRP A 184 10.79 15.77 1.44
CA TRP A 184 11.68 15.03 0.56
C TRP A 184 11.28 13.56 0.37
N GLY A 185 10.42 12.96 1.25
CA GLY A 185 9.99 11.57 1.10
C GLY A 185 9.58 10.89 2.41
N VAL A 186 9.78 9.58 2.44
CA VAL A 186 9.27 8.67 3.49
C VAL A 186 10.30 7.59 3.84
N SER A 187 9.97 6.70 4.77
CA SER A 187 10.80 5.52 5.04
C SER A 187 9.99 4.24 5.25
N THR A 188 10.62 3.12 4.92
CA THR A 188 10.24 1.78 5.35
C THR A 188 11.28 1.21 6.31
N SER A 189 10.96 0.14 7.03
CA SER A 189 11.91 -0.49 7.95
C SER A 189 11.79 -2.01 7.93
N ARG A 190 12.93 -2.70 8.10
CA ARG A 190 12.98 -4.15 8.30
C ARG A 190 14.20 -4.50 9.16
N ASP A 191 13.98 -5.26 10.22
CA ASP A 191 15.02 -5.67 11.17
C ASP A 191 15.77 -4.45 11.76
N ASN A 192 17.07 -4.34 11.51
CA ASN A 192 17.94 -3.25 11.95
C ASN A 192 18.16 -2.20 10.85
N PHE A 193 17.41 -2.24 9.76
CA PHE A 193 17.56 -1.33 8.64
C PHE A 193 16.35 -0.39 8.54
N ILE A 194 16.65 0.85 8.17
CA ILE A 194 15.67 1.81 7.70
C ILE A 194 16.05 2.16 6.26
N TYR A 195 15.08 2.09 5.37
CA TYR A 195 15.22 2.50 3.98
C TYR A 195 14.56 3.86 3.83
N VAL A 196 15.37 4.87 3.59
CA VAL A 196 14.92 6.25 3.36
C VAL A 196 14.68 6.40 1.87
N HIS A 197 13.44 6.69 1.49
CA HIS A 197 12.99 6.90 0.13
C HIS A 197 12.94 8.39 -0.16
N VAL A 198 13.88 8.90 -0.95
CA VAL A 198 13.94 10.31 -1.34
C VAL A 198 13.21 10.49 -2.66
N LEU A 199 11.95 10.86 -2.58
CA LEU A 199 11.01 10.99 -3.70
C LEU A 199 11.08 12.36 -4.37
N ASN A 200 11.46 13.40 -3.63
CA ASN A 200 11.69 14.72 -4.20
C ASN A 200 13.02 14.73 -4.99
N ARG A 201 12.92 14.86 -6.31
CA ARG A 201 14.08 14.83 -7.23
C ARG A 201 15.06 15.98 -6.99
N GLU A 202 14.60 17.11 -6.50
CA GLU A 202 15.39 18.31 -6.24
C GLU A 202 16.09 18.30 -4.86
N ALA A 203 15.79 17.29 -4.02
CA ALA A 203 16.38 17.22 -2.70
C ALA A 203 17.88 16.86 -2.79
N GLU A 204 18.73 17.80 -2.41
CA GLU A 204 20.18 17.60 -2.30
C GLU A 204 20.60 17.18 -0.89
N LYS A 205 19.72 17.33 0.07
CA LYS A 205 19.95 17.04 1.48
C LYS A 205 18.67 16.53 2.14
N VAL A 206 18.80 15.52 2.98
CA VAL A 206 17.71 15.01 3.82
C VAL A 206 18.10 15.13 5.28
N SER A 207 17.16 15.51 6.12
CA SER A 207 17.36 15.62 7.57
C SER A 207 16.22 14.92 8.27
N PHE A 208 16.53 14.15 9.32
CA PHE A 208 15.53 13.38 10.06
C PHE A 208 15.98 13.17 11.51
N SER A 209 15.03 12.82 12.37
CA SER A 209 15.28 12.47 13.76
C SER A 209 14.92 11.01 14.04
N LEU A 210 15.81 10.30 14.72
CA LEU A 210 15.62 8.91 15.15
C LEU A 210 16.04 8.79 16.60
N GLU A 211 15.12 9.11 17.51
CA GLU A 211 15.40 9.13 18.94
C GLU A 211 15.97 7.78 19.44
N GLY A 212 17.01 7.86 20.25
CA GLY A 212 17.65 6.71 20.87
C GLY A 212 18.46 5.80 19.93
N ARG A 213 18.48 6.09 18.61
CA ARG A 213 19.22 5.28 17.64
C ARG A 213 20.51 5.95 17.21
N LYS A 214 21.62 5.22 17.28
CA LYS A 214 22.93 5.68 16.82
C LYS A 214 23.21 5.15 15.43
N LEU A 215 23.17 6.02 14.43
CA LEU A 215 23.48 5.69 13.05
C LEU A 215 24.93 5.20 12.92
N LYS A 216 25.12 4.05 12.30
CA LYS A 216 26.42 3.44 12.04
C LYS A 216 26.90 3.74 10.63
N SER A 217 26.03 3.59 9.64
CA SER A 217 26.35 3.85 8.25
C SER A 217 25.10 4.19 7.46
N ALA A 218 25.29 4.93 6.37
CA ALA A 218 24.32 5.20 5.34
C ALA A 218 24.93 4.84 3.99
N SER A 219 24.18 4.19 3.11
CA SER A 219 24.63 3.87 1.75
C SER A 219 23.46 3.91 0.76
N LEU A 220 23.75 4.24 -0.49
CA LEU A 220 22.78 4.08 -1.59
C LEU A 220 22.47 2.60 -1.79
N LEU A 221 21.19 2.25 -1.94
CA LEU A 221 20.77 0.86 -2.08
C LEU A 221 21.19 0.25 -3.43
N ASN A 222 21.18 1.05 -4.49
CA ASN A 222 21.52 0.59 -5.85
C ASN A 222 22.99 0.26 -6.05
N SER A 223 23.88 1.14 -5.57
CA SER A 223 25.34 1.05 -5.79
C SER A 223 26.13 0.54 -4.59
N GLY A 224 25.55 0.59 -3.39
CA GLY A 224 26.27 0.35 -2.15
C GLY A 224 27.23 1.49 -1.77
N GLU A 225 27.24 2.60 -2.49
CA GLU A 225 28.08 3.77 -2.20
C GLU A 225 27.78 4.30 -0.80
N THR A 226 28.81 4.47 -0.02
CA THR A 226 28.70 5.00 1.34
C THR A 226 28.50 6.51 1.30
N LEU A 227 27.44 6.98 1.95
CA LEU A 227 27.13 8.39 2.11
C LEU A 227 27.68 8.91 3.44
N SER A 228 28.28 10.11 3.39
CA SER A 228 28.65 10.83 4.62
C SER A 228 27.39 11.40 5.28
N PHE A 229 27.39 11.38 6.62
CA PHE A 229 26.32 11.98 7.40
C PHE A 229 26.88 12.85 8.52
N GLU A 230 26.13 13.88 8.85
CA GLU A 230 26.37 14.74 10.00
C GLU A 230 25.28 14.49 11.04
N GLY A 231 25.62 14.71 12.30
CA GLY A 231 24.65 14.67 13.40
C GLY A 231 25.07 13.78 14.55
N ARG A 232 24.26 13.87 15.61
CA ARG A 232 24.43 13.11 16.87
C ARG A 232 23.14 13.16 17.68
N LYS A 233 23.04 12.24 18.66
CA LYS A 233 21.89 12.16 19.57
C LYS A 233 20.54 11.97 18.87
N GLY A 234 20.54 11.26 17.72
CA GLY A 234 19.33 10.93 17.00
C GLY A 234 18.95 11.91 15.89
N ALA A 235 19.51 13.12 15.83
CA ALA A 235 19.30 14.04 14.71
C ALA A 235 20.42 13.88 13.68
N TYR A 236 20.05 13.59 12.43
CA TYR A 236 20.98 13.30 11.34
C TYR A 236 20.64 14.09 10.08
N SER A 237 21.66 14.33 9.28
CA SER A 237 21.56 14.94 7.97
C SER A 237 22.53 14.27 7.00
N LEU A 238 22.06 14.02 5.77
CA LEU A 238 22.83 13.41 4.69
C LEU A 238 22.75 14.26 3.43
N SER A 239 23.85 14.38 2.72
CA SER A 239 23.84 14.85 1.33
C SER A 239 23.38 13.72 0.44
N VAL A 240 22.48 14.02 -0.48
CA VAL A 240 21.87 13.04 -1.41
C VAL A 240 22.42 13.32 -2.80
N PRO A 241 23.01 12.33 -3.48
CA PRO A 241 23.44 12.51 -4.88
C PRO A 241 22.28 12.85 -5.79
N ALA A 242 22.54 13.60 -6.87
CA ALA A 242 21.56 13.84 -7.91
C ALA A 242 21.07 12.51 -8.50
N ILE A 243 19.79 12.46 -8.86
CA ILE A 243 19.22 11.30 -9.55
C ILE A 243 19.85 11.18 -10.94
N GLN A 244 20.25 9.97 -11.31
CA GLN A 244 20.77 9.71 -12.63
C GLN A 244 19.66 9.29 -13.60
N GLU A 245 19.87 9.51 -14.89
CA GLU A 245 18.91 9.07 -15.91
C GLU A 245 18.70 7.55 -15.84
N GLY A 246 17.44 7.09 -15.79
CA GLY A 246 17.08 5.68 -15.70
C GLY A 246 17.06 5.08 -14.28
N GLU A 247 17.32 5.84 -13.22
CA GLU A 247 17.27 5.34 -11.84
C GLU A 247 15.83 5.26 -11.25
N GLY A 248 14.84 5.79 -11.95
CA GLY A 248 13.45 5.85 -11.49
C GLY A 248 13.17 7.07 -10.59
N PRO A 249 12.00 7.13 -9.94
CA PRO A 249 11.57 8.30 -9.18
C PRO A 249 12.16 8.39 -7.77
N ASP A 250 12.85 7.36 -7.30
CA ASP A 250 13.22 7.18 -5.89
C ASP A 250 14.73 6.92 -5.72
N ARG A 251 15.37 7.69 -4.84
CA ARG A 251 16.74 7.43 -4.37
C ARG A 251 16.66 6.80 -2.99
N ILE A 252 17.07 5.55 -2.90
CA ILE A 252 16.91 4.77 -1.67
C ILE A 252 18.21 4.72 -0.89
N ILE A 253 18.16 5.21 0.35
CA ILE A 253 19.30 5.19 1.27
C ILE A 253 19.04 4.15 2.36
N LYS A 254 19.91 3.16 2.45
CA LYS A 254 19.89 2.16 3.51
C LYS A 254 20.67 2.66 4.71
N LEU A 255 19.96 2.81 5.83
CA LEU A 255 20.52 3.19 7.12
C LEU A 255 20.76 1.95 7.99
N THR A 256 21.93 1.83 8.60
CA THR A 256 22.28 0.77 9.54
C THR A 256 22.59 1.37 10.91
N PHE A 257 22.14 0.71 11.98
CA PHE A 257 22.31 1.18 13.36
C PHE A 257 23.21 0.24 14.18
N ASN A 258 23.80 0.80 15.23
CA ASN A 258 24.46 -0.03 16.24
C ASN A 258 23.38 -0.81 17.03
N LYS A 259 23.69 -2.05 17.35
CA LYS A 259 22.87 -2.87 18.26
C LYS A 259 22.84 -2.27 19.65
#